data_20c936f60882c103e4259dfcd2e9f0f7
#
_entry.id   20c936f60882c103e4259dfcd2e9f0f7
#
_cell.length_a   1.000
_cell.length_b   1.000
_cell.length_c   1.000
_cell.angle_alpha   90.00
_cell.angle_beta   90.00
_cell.angle_gamma   90.00
#
_symmetry.space_group_name_H-M   'P 1'
#
loop_
_entity.id
_entity.type
_entity.pdbx_description
1 polymer ?
#
loop_
_entity_poly.entity_id
_entity_poly.type
_entity_poly.pdbx_seq_one_letter_code
_entity_poly.pdbx_strand_id
1 'polypeptide(L)'
;IIVTDVGQHQMFTAQFIEITEKKKLLMSGGLGTMGYGMPGAIGAKIGNPDVPVISISGDGGFQMNSQELATAVLEELPIISCIFNNNNLGMVRQWQKLFYGKRYSMTCLRSGAACRGKCGEVECPTYTPDFMKLADSYGAKGIHITKKEDIEPAFREAMKSTKTPYILEFDIDPEDLVYPMVKPGGTLE
;
A
#
# COMPACT_ATOMS: atom_id res chain seq x y z
N ILE A 1 7.92 -13.65 3.74
CA ILE A 1 7.12 -12.94 4.73
C ILE A 1 6.38 -11.81 4.03
N ILE A 2 5.09 -11.67 4.30
CA ILE A 2 4.28 -10.55 3.81
C ILE A 2 3.94 -9.67 4.99
N VAL A 3 4.13 -8.36 4.81
CA VAL A 3 3.80 -7.34 5.80
C VAL A 3 2.80 -6.40 5.19
N THR A 4 1.64 -6.16 5.82
CA THR A 4 0.68 -5.20 5.28
C THR A 4 0.66 -3.92 6.09
N ASP A 5 0.54 -2.80 5.40
CA ASP A 5 0.02 -1.57 5.98
C ASP A 5 -1.50 -1.68 6.22
N VAL A 6 -2.17 -0.61 6.59
CA VAL A 6 -3.58 -0.62 6.97
C VAL A 6 -4.45 0.06 5.90
N GLY A 7 -5.52 -0.63 5.49
CA GLY A 7 -6.47 -0.17 4.48
C GLY A 7 -7.12 -1.31 3.70
N GLN A 8 -7.71 -0.99 2.54
CA GLN A 8 -8.32 -1.99 1.66
C GLN A 8 -7.31 -3.09 1.24
N HIS A 9 -6.09 -2.70 0.91
CA HIS A 9 -5.00 -3.62 0.56
C HIS A 9 -4.71 -4.64 1.66
N GLN A 10 -4.80 -4.26 2.95
CA GLN A 10 -4.67 -5.18 4.07
C GLN A 10 -5.77 -6.24 4.06
N MET A 11 -7.01 -5.82 3.87
CA MET A 11 -8.17 -6.72 3.86
C MET A 11 -8.13 -7.66 2.64
N PHE A 12 -7.83 -7.13 1.45
CA PHE A 12 -7.65 -7.97 0.26
C PHE A 12 -6.51 -8.98 0.47
N THR A 13 -5.38 -8.54 1.02
CA THR A 13 -4.28 -9.46 1.31
C THR A 13 -4.71 -10.57 2.25
N ALA A 14 -5.42 -10.24 3.35
CA ALA A 14 -5.92 -11.23 4.29
C ALA A 14 -6.94 -12.20 3.69
N GLN A 15 -7.74 -11.74 2.71
CA GLN A 15 -8.74 -12.57 2.04
C GLN A 15 -8.13 -13.53 1.00
N PHE A 16 -7.12 -13.08 0.28
CA PHE A 16 -6.60 -13.82 -0.87
C PHE A 16 -5.28 -14.56 -0.61
N ILE A 17 -4.59 -14.26 0.50
CA ILE A 17 -3.35 -14.95 0.79
C ILE A 17 -3.60 -16.27 1.52
N GLU A 18 -3.02 -17.32 0.99
CA GLU A 18 -2.97 -18.59 1.71
C GLU A 18 -1.78 -18.57 2.68
N ILE A 19 -2.08 -18.61 3.98
CA ILE A 19 -1.07 -18.69 5.05
C ILE A 19 -0.67 -20.14 5.24
N THR A 20 0.64 -20.40 5.22
CA THR A 20 1.21 -21.73 5.42
C THR A 20 2.31 -21.65 6.47
N GLU A 21 2.90 -22.79 6.83
CA GLU A 21 4.07 -22.79 7.71
C GLU A 21 5.23 -21.93 7.18
N LYS A 22 5.37 -21.84 5.86
CA LYS A 22 6.41 -21.05 5.18
C LYS A 22 6.03 -19.62 4.86
N LYS A 23 4.72 -19.34 4.69
CA LYS A 23 4.21 -17.99 4.40
C LYS A 23 3.68 -17.36 5.68
N LYS A 24 4.30 -16.29 6.11
CA LYS A 24 3.88 -15.52 7.30
C LYS A 24 3.26 -14.20 6.87
N LEU A 25 2.20 -13.80 7.56
CA LEU A 25 1.55 -12.50 7.38
C LEU A 25 1.67 -11.70 8.68
N LEU A 26 2.25 -10.51 8.57
CA LEU A 26 2.39 -9.54 9.65
C LEU A 26 1.52 -8.33 9.35
N MET A 27 0.76 -7.89 10.33
CA MET A 27 -0.12 -6.73 10.18
C MET A 27 -0.43 -6.07 11.52
N SER A 28 -0.75 -4.79 11.50
CA SER A 28 -1.32 -4.08 12.65
C SER A 28 -2.83 -4.36 12.74
N GLY A 29 -3.20 -5.59 13.12
CA GLY A 29 -4.60 -6.05 13.14
C GLY A 29 -5.42 -5.53 14.32
N GLY A 30 -4.78 -5.15 15.43
CA GLY A 30 -5.46 -4.66 16.64
C GLY A 30 -5.79 -3.17 16.56
N LEU A 31 -4.78 -2.33 16.43
CA LEU A 31 -4.94 -0.87 16.42
C LEU A 31 -5.12 -0.28 15.01
N GLY A 32 -4.81 -1.02 13.97
CA GLY A 32 -4.93 -0.53 12.61
C GLY A 32 -4.02 0.68 12.34
N THR A 33 -2.74 0.57 12.69
CA THR A 33 -1.78 1.65 12.60
C THR A 33 -1.31 1.84 11.16
N MET A 34 -1.76 2.88 10.48
CA MET A 34 -1.24 3.26 9.17
C MET A 34 0.24 3.68 9.28
N GLY A 35 1.04 3.32 8.28
CA GLY A 35 2.49 3.50 8.30
C GLY A 35 3.26 2.33 8.88
N TYR A 36 2.59 1.25 9.30
CA TYR A 36 3.24 0.04 9.84
C TYR A 36 4.00 -0.76 8.77
N GLY A 37 3.55 -0.72 7.51
CA GLY A 37 4.01 -1.61 6.44
C GLY A 37 5.52 -1.59 6.23
N MET A 38 6.11 -0.43 5.99
CA MET A 38 7.54 -0.31 5.70
C MET A 38 8.43 -0.63 6.91
N PRO A 39 8.25 0.00 8.10
CA PRO A 39 9.06 -0.34 9.28
C PRO A 39 8.88 -1.80 9.73
N GLY A 40 7.66 -2.34 9.61
CA GLY A 40 7.40 -3.75 9.88
C GLY A 40 8.16 -4.69 8.94
N ALA A 41 8.26 -4.33 7.66
CA ALA A 41 9.03 -5.10 6.68
C ALA A 41 10.55 -5.04 6.94
N ILE A 42 11.07 -3.89 7.36
CA ILE A 42 12.46 -3.74 7.79
C ILE A 42 12.77 -4.67 8.95
N GLY A 43 11.94 -4.62 10.01
CA GLY A 43 12.11 -5.51 11.16
C GLY A 43 12.00 -7.00 10.78
N ALA A 44 11.05 -7.35 9.91
CA ALA A 44 10.90 -8.71 9.41
C ALA A 44 12.13 -9.19 8.63
N LYS A 45 12.72 -8.31 7.79
CA LYS A 45 13.91 -8.65 6.99
C LYS A 45 15.16 -8.78 7.83
N ILE A 46 15.34 -7.90 8.82
CA ILE A 46 16.48 -8.00 9.77
C ILE A 46 16.38 -9.30 10.58
N GLY A 47 15.20 -9.64 11.07
CA GLY A 47 14.99 -10.88 11.83
C GLY A 47 15.03 -12.16 10.99
N ASN A 48 14.91 -12.05 9.66
CA ASN A 48 14.89 -13.19 8.74
C ASN A 48 15.67 -12.84 7.45
N PRO A 49 16.99 -12.73 7.51
CA PRO A 49 17.80 -12.20 6.40
C PRO A 49 17.74 -13.03 5.12
N ASP A 50 17.53 -14.34 5.22
CA ASP A 50 17.49 -15.24 4.08
C ASP A 50 16.09 -15.40 3.46
N VAL A 51 15.06 -14.80 4.08
CA VAL A 51 13.68 -14.94 3.62
C VAL A 51 13.26 -13.70 2.83
N PRO A 52 12.64 -13.84 1.66
CA PRO A 52 12.03 -12.71 0.96
C PRO A 52 10.98 -12.01 1.81
N VAL A 53 11.00 -10.68 1.81
CA VAL A 53 10.02 -9.85 2.52
C VAL A 53 9.35 -8.91 1.53
N ILE A 54 8.02 -8.94 1.52
CA ILE A 54 7.17 -8.08 0.68
C ILE A 54 6.31 -7.24 1.62
N SER A 55 6.38 -5.93 1.48
CA SER A 55 5.45 -4.98 2.11
C SER A 55 4.32 -4.66 1.14
N ILE A 56 3.07 -4.65 1.62
CA ILE A 56 1.89 -4.26 0.83
C ILE A 56 1.27 -3.06 1.52
N SER A 57 1.31 -1.91 0.87
CA SER A 57 0.83 -0.64 1.41
C SER A 57 -0.11 0.05 0.42
N GLY A 58 -1.00 0.89 0.92
CA GLY A 58 -1.66 1.89 0.08
C GLY A 58 -0.78 3.13 -0.06
N ASP A 59 -1.11 3.96 -1.03
CA ASP A 59 -0.46 5.25 -1.28
C ASP A 59 -0.45 6.18 -0.06
N GLY A 60 -1.55 6.23 0.69
CA GLY A 60 -1.64 7.03 1.92
C GLY A 60 -0.83 6.44 3.08
N GLY A 61 -0.85 5.13 3.27
CA GLY A 61 -0.13 4.45 4.35
C GLY A 61 1.39 4.52 4.16
N PHE A 62 1.86 4.26 2.94
CA PHE A 62 3.28 4.33 2.62
C PHE A 62 3.89 5.72 2.89
N GLN A 63 3.16 6.79 2.59
CA GLN A 63 3.62 8.16 2.83
C GLN A 63 3.86 8.47 4.31
N MET A 64 3.21 7.78 5.24
CA MET A 64 3.34 8.07 6.67
C MET A 64 4.71 7.73 7.24
N ASN A 65 5.41 6.74 6.65
CA ASN A 65 6.75 6.32 7.06
C ASN A 65 7.66 6.06 5.85
N SER A 66 7.48 6.80 4.76
CA SER A 66 8.30 6.66 3.54
C SER A 66 9.79 6.94 3.77
N GLN A 67 10.14 7.75 4.79
CA GLN A 67 11.52 8.01 5.19
C GLN A 67 12.28 6.77 5.65
N GLU A 68 11.59 5.71 6.07
CA GLU A 68 12.20 4.44 6.44
C GLU A 68 12.83 3.71 5.24
N LEU A 69 12.56 4.18 4.03
CA LEU A 69 13.26 3.73 2.83
C LEU A 69 14.77 4.00 2.93
N ALA A 70 15.17 5.09 3.61
CA ALA A 70 16.57 5.37 3.92
C ALA A 70 17.21 4.25 4.74
N THR A 71 16.53 3.78 5.79
CA THR A 71 16.98 2.65 6.60
C THR A 71 17.16 1.39 5.75
N ALA A 72 16.18 1.08 4.90
CA ALA A 72 16.24 -0.10 4.03
C ALA A 72 17.43 -0.04 3.03
N VAL A 73 17.72 1.15 2.50
CA VAL A 73 18.86 1.35 1.58
C VAL A 73 20.20 1.26 2.32
N LEU A 74 20.33 1.95 3.47
CA LEU A 74 21.56 1.97 4.25
C LEU A 74 21.95 0.60 4.79
N GLU A 75 20.95 -0.17 5.23
CA GLU A 75 21.15 -1.53 5.75
C GLU A 75 21.17 -2.61 4.65
N GLU A 76 21.16 -2.20 3.38
CA GLU A 76 21.17 -3.11 2.22
C GLU A 76 20.08 -4.19 2.29
N LEU A 77 18.85 -3.81 2.69
CA LEU A 77 17.72 -4.72 2.85
C LEU A 77 16.91 -4.84 1.55
N PRO A 78 16.95 -5.97 0.84
CA PRO A 78 16.21 -6.18 -0.41
C PRO A 78 14.73 -6.47 -0.13
N ILE A 79 14.01 -5.45 0.33
CA ILE A 79 12.57 -5.49 0.57
C ILE A 79 11.84 -5.08 -0.71
N ILE A 80 10.75 -5.74 -1.03
CA ILE A 80 9.85 -5.34 -2.11
C ILE A 80 8.64 -4.63 -1.50
N SER A 81 8.53 -3.33 -1.74
CA SER A 81 7.39 -2.52 -1.29
C SER A 81 6.38 -2.35 -2.42
N CYS A 82 5.25 -3.04 -2.33
CA CYS A 82 4.12 -2.91 -3.24
C CYS A 82 3.22 -1.76 -2.77
N ILE A 83 3.07 -0.72 -3.58
CA ILE A 83 2.19 0.42 -3.31
C ILE A 83 0.96 0.31 -4.19
N PHE A 84 -0.20 0.08 -3.59
CA PHE A 84 -1.50 0.06 -4.25
C PHE A 84 -2.04 1.49 -4.27
N ASN A 85 -1.86 2.16 -5.40
CA ASN A 85 -2.16 3.57 -5.57
C ASN A 85 -3.52 3.78 -6.23
N ASN A 86 -4.51 4.20 -5.46
CA ASN A 86 -5.81 4.65 -5.97
C ASN A 86 -6.03 6.16 -5.74
N ASN A 87 -5.02 6.86 -5.25
CA ASN A 87 -5.05 8.27 -4.87
C ASN A 87 -6.14 8.61 -3.83
N ASN A 88 -6.46 7.65 -2.97
CA ASN A 88 -7.47 7.82 -1.94
C ASN A 88 -7.10 7.09 -0.65
N LEU A 89 -7.59 7.59 0.48
CA LEU A 89 -7.71 6.78 1.69
C LEU A 89 -8.87 5.81 1.49
N GLY A 90 -8.60 4.71 0.77
CA GLY A 90 -9.59 3.84 0.15
C GLY A 90 -10.58 3.24 1.14
N MET A 91 -10.14 2.79 2.33
CA MET A 91 -11.03 2.23 3.34
C MET A 91 -12.03 3.25 3.87
N VAL A 92 -11.58 4.46 4.20
CA VAL A 92 -12.46 5.53 4.70
C VAL A 92 -13.43 5.97 3.59
N ARG A 93 -12.94 6.09 2.35
CA ARG A 93 -13.77 6.39 1.18
C ARG A 93 -14.85 5.33 0.97
N GLN A 94 -14.51 4.04 1.10
CA GLN A 94 -15.47 2.94 1.00
C GLN A 94 -16.58 3.06 2.05
N TRP A 95 -16.26 3.38 3.29
CA TRP A 95 -17.25 3.60 4.34
C TRP A 95 -18.16 4.80 4.03
N GLN A 96 -17.59 5.91 3.54
CA GLN A 96 -18.36 7.05 3.11
C GLN A 96 -19.32 6.69 1.95
N LYS A 97 -18.87 5.84 1.02
CA LYS A 97 -19.69 5.33 -0.07
C LYS A 97 -20.85 4.47 0.42
N LEU A 98 -20.57 3.50 1.29
CA LEU A 98 -21.52 2.48 1.71
C LEU A 98 -22.49 2.96 2.79
N PHE A 99 -22.00 3.73 3.77
CA PHE A 99 -22.76 4.02 4.98
C PHE A 99 -23.13 5.49 5.17
N TYR A 100 -22.53 6.40 4.41
CA TYR A 100 -22.74 7.84 4.56
C TYR A 100 -23.20 8.53 3.28
N GLY A 101 -23.93 7.82 2.41
CA GLY A 101 -24.56 8.38 1.21
C GLY A 101 -23.57 9.05 0.24
N LYS A 102 -22.37 8.52 0.11
CA LYS A 102 -21.27 9.05 -0.74
C LYS A 102 -20.82 10.46 -0.36
N ARG A 103 -20.98 10.86 0.89
CA ARG A 103 -20.46 12.14 1.39
C ARG A 103 -18.95 12.05 1.59
N TYR A 104 -18.22 12.11 0.48
CA TYR A 104 -16.75 12.04 0.49
C TYR A 104 -16.16 13.29 1.14
N SER A 105 -15.29 13.09 2.14
CA SER A 105 -14.64 14.18 2.84
C SER A 105 -13.22 13.74 3.23
N MET A 106 -12.23 14.53 2.84
CA MET A 106 -10.82 14.39 3.22
C MET A 106 -10.19 13.01 2.92
N THR A 107 -10.73 12.27 1.95
CA THR A 107 -10.23 10.94 1.57
C THR A 107 -9.52 10.91 0.23
N CYS A 108 -9.71 11.94 -0.60
CA CYS A 108 -9.05 12.06 -1.89
C CYS A 108 -7.64 12.62 -1.71
N LEU A 109 -6.63 11.90 -2.18
CA LEU A 109 -5.23 12.33 -2.19
C LEU A 109 -4.85 13.08 -3.48
N ARG A 110 -5.84 13.46 -4.27
CA ARG A 110 -5.68 14.34 -5.45
C ARG A 110 -6.21 15.75 -5.20
N SER A 111 -6.43 16.16 -3.98
CA SER A 111 -7.12 17.42 -3.69
C SER A 111 -6.24 18.63 -3.90
N GLY A 112 -6.61 19.50 -4.85
CA GLY A 112 -6.20 20.89 -4.86
C GLY A 112 -7.25 21.79 -4.18
N ALA A 113 -6.91 23.04 -3.92
CA ALA A 113 -7.84 24.03 -3.35
C ALA A 113 -9.14 24.19 -4.17
N ALA A 114 -9.11 23.89 -5.47
CA ALA A 114 -10.24 23.91 -6.39
C ALA A 114 -11.19 22.71 -6.24
N CYS A 115 -10.70 21.58 -5.70
CA CYS A 115 -11.47 20.33 -5.63
C CYS A 115 -12.52 20.33 -4.52
N ARG A 116 -12.23 20.87 -3.33
CA ARG A 116 -13.10 21.06 -2.14
C ARG A 116 -14.40 20.23 -2.11
N GLY A 117 -14.28 18.90 -2.28
CA GLY A 117 -15.43 17.99 -2.22
C GLY A 117 -16.11 17.69 -3.57
N LYS A 118 -15.62 18.23 -4.68
CA LYS A 118 -16.11 17.95 -6.04
C LYS A 118 -15.30 16.84 -6.71
N CYS A 119 -14.99 15.76 -5.97
CA CYS A 119 -14.27 14.61 -6.50
C CYS A 119 -15.04 13.99 -7.68
N GLY A 120 -14.40 13.94 -8.85
CA GLY A 120 -14.99 13.42 -10.10
C GLY A 120 -15.64 14.47 -10.98
N GLU A 121 -15.86 15.70 -10.50
CA GLU A 121 -16.43 16.80 -11.30
C GLU A 121 -15.35 17.73 -11.88
N VAL A 122 -14.13 17.68 -11.34
CA VAL A 122 -13.01 18.54 -11.73
C VAL A 122 -11.77 17.70 -11.88
N GLU A 123 -10.94 17.97 -12.88
CA GLU A 123 -9.63 17.41 -13.01
C GLU A 123 -8.74 17.90 -11.85
N CYS A 124 -8.46 17.01 -10.91
CA CYS A 124 -7.67 17.33 -9.72
C CYS A 124 -6.21 16.96 -9.96
N PRO A 125 -5.26 17.87 -9.66
CA PRO A 125 -3.86 17.51 -9.71
C PRO A 125 -3.55 16.37 -8.72
N THR A 126 -2.68 15.46 -9.11
CA THR A 126 -2.20 14.39 -8.24
C THR A 126 -1.42 14.99 -7.07
N TYR A 127 -1.80 14.65 -5.85
CA TYR A 127 -1.11 15.05 -4.63
C TYR A 127 -0.16 13.98 -4.12
N THR A 128 -0.37 12.72 -4.51
CA THR A 128 0.56 11.64 -4.19
C THR A 128 1.93 11.91 -4.78
N PRO A 129 3.01 11.64 -4.06
CA PRO A 129 4.36 11.76 -4.61
C PRO A 129 4.51 10.86 -5.83
N ASP A 130 5.41 11.24 -6.72
CA ASP A 130 5.94 10.34 -7.74
C ASP A 130 6.81 9.30 -7.04
N PHE A 131 6.26 8.10 -6.79
CA PHE A 131 6.95 7.05 -6.05
C PHE A 131 8.19 6.53 -6.77
N MET A 132 8.28 6.68 -8.09
CA MET A 132 9.47 6.30 -8.85
C MET A 132 10.63 7.26 -8.59
N LYS A 133 10.35 8.58 -8.61
CA LYS A 133 11.34 9.59 -8.22
C LYS A 133 11.71 9.49 -6.75
N LEU A 134 10.73 9.16 -5.89
CA LEU A 134 10.98 8.94 -4.48
C LEU A 134 11.96 7.77 -4.27
N ALA A 135 11.72 6.64 -4.94
CA ALA A 135 12.64 5.49 -4.89
C ALA A 135 14.05 5.89 -5.30
N ASP A 136 14.19 6.54 -6.45
CA ASP A 136 15.48 6.99 -6.99
C ASP A 136 16.20 7.95 -6.03
N SER A 137 15.47 8.90 -5.44
CA SER A 137 16.05 9.89 -4.50
C SER A 137 16.64 9.28 -3.24
N TYR A 138 16.16 8.11 -2.81
CA TYR A 138 16.71 7.33 -1.70
C TYR A 138 17.77 6.31 -2.13
N GLY A 139 17.96 6.07 -3.42
CA GLY A 139 18.83 5.02 -3.94
C GLY A 139 18.18 3.62 -3.99
N ALA A 140 16.86 3.56 -3.86
CA ALA A 140 16.06 2.38 -4.14
C ALA A 140 15.73 2.29 -5.63
N LYS A 141 15.15 1.17 -6.07
CA LYS A 141 14.63 1.02 -7.43
C LYS A 141 13.11 1.09 -7.44
N GLY A 142 12.54 1.63 -8.53
CA GLY A 142 11.10 1.73 -8.71
C GLY A 142 10.65 1.13 -10.03
N ILE A 143 9.48 0.46 -10.03
CA ILE A 143 8.79 -0.01 -11.24
C ILE A 143 7.32 0.37 -11.11
N HIS A 144 6.81 1.14 -12.07
CA HIS A 144 5.39 1.50 -12.15
C HIS A 144 4.66 0.49 -13.04
N ILE A 145 3.64 -0.14 -12.50
CA ILE A 145 2.89 -1.24 -13.12
C ILE A 145 1.48 -0.77 -13.42
N THR A 146 1.17 -0.62 -14.69
CA THR A 146 -0.14 -0.17 -15.18
C THR A 146 -0.93 -1.28 -15.87
N LYS A 147 -0.28 -2.44 -16.14
CA LYS A 147 -0.88 -3.57 -16.84
C LYS A 147 -0.62 -4.87 -16.10
N LYS A 148 -1.58 -5.79 -16.16
CA LYS A 148 -1.51 -7.08 -15.47
C LYS A 148 -0.32 -7.93 -15.95
N GLU A 149 0.00 -7.90 -17.21
CA GLU A 149 1.10 -8.65 -17.82
C GLU A 149 2.49 -8.23 -17.31
N ASP A 150 2.62 -7.01 -16.78
CA ASP A 150 3.88 -6.48 -16.26
C ASP A 150 4.15 -6.88 -14.81
N ILE A 151 3.15 -7.45 -14.10
CA ILE A 151 3.26 -7.82 -12.68
C ILE A 151 4.35 -8.87 -12.47
N GLU A 152 4.27 -9.99 -13.16
CA GLU A 152 5.21 -11.09 -12.98
C GLU A 152 6.65 -10.70 -13.35
N PRO A 153 6.91 -10.03 -14.50
CA PRO A 153 8.24 -9.51 -14.81
C PRO A 153 8.83 -8.59 -13.74
N ALA A 154 8.03 -7.65 -13.21
CA ALA A 154 8.47 -6.73 -12.16
C ALA A 154 8.87 -7.46 -10.88
N PHE A 155 8.05 -8.42 -10.42
CA PHE A 155 8.41 -9.25 -9.27
C PHE A 155 9.66 -10.09 -9.51
N ARG A 156 9.78 -10.69 -10.71
CA ARG A 156 10.97 -11.47 -11.07
C ARG A 156 12.24 -10.63 -11.07
N GLU A 157 12.15 -9.36 -11.46
CA GLU A 157 13.28 -8.42 -11.39
C GLU A 157 13.59 -8.07 -9.94
N ALA A 158 12.61 -7.62 -9.17
CA ALA A 158 12.80 -7.21 -7.80
C ALA A 158 13.34 -8.34 -6.91
N MET A 159 12.89 -9.58 -7.12
CA MET A 159 13.36 -10.76 -6.39
C MET A 159 14.82 -11.15 -6.67
N LYS A 160 15.44 -10.65 -7.73
CA LYS A 160 16.87 -10.86 -7.98
C LYS A 160 17.76 -9.95 -7.14
N SER A 161 17.19 -8.90 -6.55
CA SER A 161 17.96 -7.99 -5.71
C SER A 161 18.43 -8.67 -4.44
N THR A 162 19.69 -8.46 -4.11
CA THR A 162 20.30 -8.99 -2.89
C THR A 162 20.58 -7.92 -1.85
N LYS A 163 20.46 -6.63 -2.23
CA LYS A 163 20.84 -5.50 -1.38
C LYS A 163 19.91 -4.29 -1.51
N THR A 164 19.37 -4.06 -2.71
CA THR A 164 18.63 -2.84 -3.01
C THR A 164 17.13 -3.07 -2.81
N PRO A 165 16.43 -2.24 -2.03
CA PRO A 165 14.97 -2.31 -1.94
C PRO A 165 14.31 -1.84 -3.24
N TYR A 166 13.12 -2.38 -3.50
CA TYR A 166 12.29 -2.04 -4.66
C TYR A 166 10.94 -1.45 -4.23
N ILE A 167 10.49 -0.44 -4.94
CA ILE A 167 9.10 0.01 -4.93
C ILE A 167 8.42 -0.50 -6.21
N LEU A 168 7.36 -1.26 -6.06
CA LEU A 168 6.45 -1.66 -7.14
C LEU A 168 5.14 -0.89 -6.95
N GLU A 169 4.87 0.09 -7.80
CA GLU A 169 3.63 0.86 -7.75
C GLU A 169 2.60 0.26 -8.70
N PHE A 170 1.37 0.07 -8.20
CA PHE A 170 0.24 -0.47 -8.96
C PHE A 170 -0.88 0.55 -9.02
N ASP A 171 -1.34 0.88 -10.22
CA ASP A 171 -2.56 1.67 -10.39
C ASP A 171 -3.78 0.82 -10.06
N ILE A 172 -4.55 1.26 -9.07
CA ILE A 172 -5.76 0.57 -8.58
C ILE A 172 -6.99 1.43 -8.81
N ASP A 173 -8.09 0.81 -9.24
CA ASP A 173 -9.36 1.49 -9.37
C ASP A 173 -9.90 1.92 -7.99
N PRO A 174 -10.17 3.22 -7.75
CA PRO A 174 -10.73 3.70 -6.49
C PRO A 174 -12.16 3.24 -6.23
N GLU A 175 -12.85 2.68 -7.23
CA GLU A 175 -14.21 2.14 -7.09
C GLU A 175 -14.24 0.67 -6.67
N ASP A 176 -13.10 -0.03 -6.68
CA ASP A 176 -13.01 -1.39 -6.15
C ASP A 176 -13.17 -1.39 -4.64
N LEU A 177 -14.14 -2.19 -4.16
CA LEU A 177 -14.52 -2.27 -2.76
C LEU A 177 -14.24 -3.64 -2.18
N VAL A 178 -13.86 -3.66 -0.92
CA VAL A 178 -13.67 -4.90 -0.15
C VAL A 178 -15.02 -5.39 0.36
N TYR A 179 -15.36 -6.63 0.10
CA TYR A 179 -16.55 -7.30 0.62
C TYR A 179 -16.18 -8.66 1.24
N PRO A 180 -16.94 -9.15 2.26
CA PRO A 180 -18.04 -8.47 2.95
C PRO A 180 -17.58 -7.28 3.80
N MET A 181 -18.48 -6.31 4.02
CA MET A 181 -18.21 -5.14 4.87
C MET A 181 -19.41 -4.91 5.80
N VAL A 182 -19.16 -5.00 7.09
CA VAL A 182 -20.18 -4.81 8.13
C VAL A 182 -20.24 -3.34 8.53
N LYS A 183 -21.44 -2.77 8.57
CA LYS A 183 -21.63 -1.40 9.05
C LYS A 183 -21.34 -1.28 10.56
N PRO A 184 -20.92 -0.11 11.05
CA PRO A 184 -20.74 0.11 12.49
C PRO A 184 -21.99 -0.26 13.28
N GLY A 185 -21.83 -1.10 14.32
CA GLY A 185 -22.93 -1.61 15.13
C GLY A 185 -23.77 -2.73 14.46
N GLY A 186 -23.39 -3.19 13.28
CA GLY A 186 -24.01 -4.34 12.63
C GLY A 186 -23.51 -5.67 13.18
N THR A 187 -24.26 -6.75 12.89
CA THR A 187 -23.89 -8.13 13.21
C THR A 187 -23.09 -8.76 12.06
N LEU A 188 -22.39 -9.86 12.34
CA LEU A 188 -21.66 -10.66 11.35
C LEU A 188 -22.55 -11.76 10.72
N GLU A 189 -23.85 -11.71 10.96
CA GLU A 189 -24.83 -12.64 10.40
C GLU A 189 -25.15 -12.35 8.94
#